data_8dfc8caff907e0db28ee2a3efbf7e61a
#
_entry.id   8dfc8caff907e0db28ee2a3efbf7e61a
#
_cell.length_a   1.000
_cell.length_b   1.000
_cell.length_c   1.000
_cell.angle_alpha   90.00
_cell.angle_beta   90.00
_cell.angle_gamma   90.00
#
_symmetry.space_group_name_H-M   'P 1'
#
loop_
_entity.id
_entity.type
_entity.pdbx_description
1 polymer ?
#
loop_
_entity_poly.entity_id
_entity_poly.type
_entity_poly.pdbx_seq_one_letter_code
_entity_poly.pdbx_strand_id
1 'polypeptide(L)'
;MTRKEFLGGAAAFAATPAFAKAPDEIRGVLLHMGMNMWGEWRAPGEPKVEGKRYTREEICFSEDIWKRTIDHAKKRGFNMVVMDLGEFLAYPSHPELAVKGSWSADRMRDEVRRLRKMGLEPIPKLNFSASHDQWLKEYGRMLSTRPYYKVCADVLKDVSEIFERPRFIHLGFDEEKIESQRKRLAVCVRQNELWWHDLLWFVRGVEKLGSRAWIFSDYGWHHPEFVAKCPKSVLQSNWYYNEDAQGYDIPKMKDWYKPKLRLFADLDKAGFDQVPCPSNWLSPKLKESGRTDNNDCAGEVVKHCRANISAERLKGFMMASWTDCKGEGAFKFNCAGMDQLADAMEGGARS
;
A
#
# COMPACT_ATOMS: atom_id res chain seq x y z
N MET A 1 -22.92 -0.70 -20.41
CA MET A 1 -23.63 -0.27 -19.19
C MET A 1 -23.98 1.19 -19.35
N THR A 2 -25.24 1.49 -19.53
CA THR A 2 -25.70 2.86 -19.69
C THR A 2 -25.85 3.51 -18.32
N ARG A 3 -25.86 4.83 -18.30
CA ARG A 3 -25.93 5.69 -17.08
C ARG A 3 -27.11 5.37 -16.13
N LYS A 4 -28.06 4.56 -16.55
CA LYS A 4 -29.30 4.22 -15.82
C LYS A 4 -29.24 2.92 -14.98
N GLU A 5 -28.30 2.02 -15.21
CA GLU A 5 -28.28 0.71 -14.53
C GLU A 5 -27.60 0.70 -13.15
N PHE A 6 -27.08 1.87 -12.70
CA PHE A 6 -26.35 1.99 -11.42
C PHE A 6 -27.17 2.63 -10.27
N LEU A 7 -28.47 2.88 -10.45
CA LEU A 7 -29.28 3.66 -9.49
C LEU A 7 -30.37 2.84 -8.77
N GLY A 8 -30.27 1.53 -8.67
CA GLY A 8 -31.31 0.72 -8.01
C GLY A 8 -30.79 -0.06 -6.81
N GLY A 9 -31.02 0.46 -5.60
CA GLY A 9 -30.79 -0.28 -4.36
C GLY A 9 -30.43 0.58 -3.15
N ALA A 10 -31.33 1.42 -2.68
CA ALA A 10 -31.22 2.02 -1.36
C ALA A 10 -31.63 0.99 -0.29
N ALA A 11 -30.69 0.17 0.18
CA ALA A 11 -30.85 -0.58 1.39
C ALA A 11 -30.60 0.34 2.60
N ALA A 12 -31.54 0.37 3.54
CA ALA A 12 -31.39 1.09 4.80
C ALA A 12 -30.19 0.51 5.57
N PHE A 13 -29.16 1.30 5.75
CA PHE A 13 -27.94 0.88 6.44
C PHE A 13 -28.06 1.20 7.93
N ALA A 14 -27.92 0.18 8.76
CA ALA A 14 -27.78 0.33 10.20
C ALA A 14 -26.58 1.24 10.53
N ALA A 15 -26.74 2.08 11.56
CA ALA A 15 -25.69 2.99 12.03
C ALA A 15 -24.40 2.22 12.31
N THR A 16 -23.30 2.67 11.74
CA THR A 16 -21.95 2.16 12.00
C THR A 16 -21.62 2.33 13.49
N PRO A 17 -21.02 1.34 14.16
CA PRO A 17 -20.52 1.57 15.51
C PRO A 17 -19.54 2.75 15.45
N ALA A 18 -19.74 3.72 16.35
CA ALA A 18 -18.86 4.87 16.48
C ALA A 18 -17.43 4.37 16.70
N PHE A 19 -16.55 4.59 15.73
CA PHE A 19 -15.13 4.41 15.94
C PHE A 19 -14.72 5.29 17.14
N ALA A 20 -13.93 4.75 18.06
CA ALA A 20 -13.16 5.58 18.96
C ALA A 20 -12.53 6.69 18.11
N LYS A 21 -12.54 7.93 18.63
CA LYS A 21 -12.00 9.12 17.95
C LYS A 21 -10.74 8.73 17.18
N ALA A 22 -10.71 9.03 15.88
CA ALA A 22 -9.53 8.71 15.05
C ALA A 22 -8.28 9.25 15.76
N PRO A 23 -7.17 8.50 15.81
CA PRO A 23 -5.96 8.95 16.47
C PRO A 23 -5.50 10.26 15.84
N ASP A 24 -5.01 11.18 16.66
CA ASP A 24 -4.54 12.49 16.20
C ASP A 24 -3.33 12.36 15.25
N GLU A 25 -2.52 11.31 15.42
CA GLU A 25 -1.38 10.97 14.57
C GLU A 25 -1.40 9.49 14.17
N ILE A 26 -1.25 9.18 12.87
CA ILE A 26 -1.16 7.82 12.37
C ILE A 26 0.25 7.27 12.64
N ARG A 27 0.32 6.15 13.37
CA ARG A 27 1.50 5.29 13.52
C ARG A 27 1.18 3.97 12.86
N GLY A 28 1.39 3.93 11.54
CA GLY A 28 0.99 2.81 10.69
C GLY A 28 2.13 1.85 10.39
N VAL A 29 1.80 0.56 10.26
CA VAL A 29 2.69 -0.43 9.66
C VAL A 29 1.97 -1.11 8.50
N LEU A 30 2.66 -1.25 7.37
CA LEU A 30 2.20 -2.02 6.22
C LEU A 30 2.81 -3.42 6.31
N LEU A 31 1.96 -4.44 6.34
CA LEU A 31 2.35 -5.85 6.43
C LEU A 31 1.78 -6.63 5.23
N HIS A 32 2.66 -7.36 4.54
CA HIS A 32 2.26 -8.19 3.42
C HIS A 32 1.69 -9.52 3.90
N MET A 33 0.42 -9.75 3.60
CA MET A 33 -0.24 -11.04 3.75
C MET A 33 -0.20 -11.81 2.41
N GLY A 34 -0.48 -11.11 1.29
CA GLY A 34 -0.27 -11.61 -0.07
C GLY A 34 1.10 -11.25 -0.62
N MET A 35 1.68 -12.12 -1.45
CA MET A 35 3.04 -11.97 -2.02
C MET A 35 3.09 -12.14 -3.54
N ASN A 36 1.94 -12.33 -4.19
CA ASN A 36 1.87 -12.63 -5.61
C ASN A 36 1.96 -11.38 -6.51
N MET A 37 1.82 -10.19 -5.94
CA MET A 37 1.82 -8.95 -6.73
C MET A 37 3.07 -8.75 -7.60
N TRP A 38 4.21 -9.30 -7.21
CA TRP A 38 5.48 -9.16 -7.95
C TRP A 38 5.86 -10.35 -8.83
N GLY A 39 5.04 -11.40 -8.86
CA GLY A 39 5.27 -12.59 -9.68
C GLY A 39 4.63 -12.46 -11.06
N GLU A 40 5.05 -13.26 -12.02
CA GLU A 40 4.31 -13.47 -13.27
C GLU A 40 3.19 -14.46 -13.01
N TRP A 41 1.95 -14.08 -13.31
CA TRP A 41 0.87 -15.06 -13.33
C TRP A 41 1.01 -15.98 -14.55
N ARG A 42 0.69 -17.24 -14.37
CA ARG A 42 0.76 -18.28 -15.40
C ARG A 42 -0.53 -19.10 -15.37
N ALA A 43 -1.13 -19.30 -16.52
CA ALA A 43 -2.29 -20.17 -16.62
C ALA A 43 -1.92 -21.63 -16.29
N PRO A 44 -2.85 -22.42 -15.74
CA PRO A 44 -2.63 -23.84 -15.52
C PRO A 44 -2.14 -24.55 -16.78
N GLY A 45 -1.06 -25.33 -16.67
CA GLY A 45 -0.48 -26.07 -17.80
C GLY A 45 0.52 -25.30 -18.66
N GLU A 46 0.60 -23.96 -18.57
CA GLU A 46 1.64 -23.21 -19.28
C GLU A 46 3.04 -23.53 -18.76
N PRO A 47 4.06 -23.69 -19.62
CA PRO A 47 5.43 -23.96 -19.19
C PRO A 47 6.02 -22.74 -18.45
N LYS A 48 6.88 -23.02 -17.47
CA LYS A 48 7.68 -21.96 -16.83
C LYS A 48 8.86 -21.60 -17.73
N VAL A 49 9.13 -20.30 -17.85
CA VAL A 49 10.30 -19.76 -18.53
C VAL A 49 11.41 -19.54 -17.51
N GLU A 50 12.61 -20.02 -17.80
CA GLU A 50 13.76 -19.87 -16.92
C GLU A 50 14.06 -18.40 -16.63
N GLY A 51 14.51 -18.13 -15.41
CA GLY A 51 14.84 -16.76 -14.93
C GLY A 51 13.65 -15.88 -14.61
N LYS A 52 12.41 -16.34 -14.78
CA LYS A 52 11.21 -15.58 -14.40
C LYS A 52 10.72 -15.94 -13.00
N ARG A 53 10.21 -14.93 -12.28
CA ARG A 53 9.56 -15.12 -10.98
C ARG A 53 8.05 -15.29 -11.20
N TYR A 54 7.49 -16.36 -10.68
CA TYR A 54 6.07 -16.66 -10.82
C TYR A 54 5.29 -16.44 -9.52
N THR A 55 3.98 -16.26 -9.66
CA THR A 55 3.04 -16.28 -8.54
C THR A 55 3.08 -17.63 -7.82
N ARG A 56 2.79 -17.62 -6.54
CA ARG A 56 2.71 -18.80 -5.68
C ARG A 56 1.30 -19.39 -5.75
N GLU A 57 1.21 -20.70 -5.64
CA GLU A 57 -0.07 -21.43 -5.56
C GLU A 57 -0.55 -21.63 -4.11
N GLU A 58 0.24 -21.15 -3.14
CA GLU A 58 -0.02 -21.23 -1.71
C GLU A 58 0.43 -19.93 -1.04
N ILE A 59 -0.27 -19.49 0.02
CA ILE A 59 0.09 -18.29 0.77
C ILE A 59 1.48 -18.42 1.41
N CYS A 60 2.18 -17.31 1.49
CA CYS A 60 3.48 -17.18 2.15
C CYS A 60 3.30 -16.54 3.53
N PHE A 61 2.71 -17.30 4.48
CA PHE A 61 2.24 -16.74 5.74
C PHE A 61 2.33 -17.74 6.90
N SER A 62 2.51 -17.23 8.11
CA SER A 62 2.44 -17.97 9.38
C SER A 62 1.61 -17.18 10.38
N GLU A 63 0.59 -17.81 10.94
CA GLU A 63 -0.28 -17.18 11.95
C GLU A 63 0.47 -16.83 13.23
N ASP A 64 1.44 -17.64 13.63
CA ASP A 64 2.28 -17.35 14.79
C ASP A 64 3.11 -16.07 14.55
N ILE A 65 3.80 -15.99 13.41
CA ILE A 65 4.57 -14.81 13.02
C ILE A 65 3.67 -13.58 12.93
N TRP A 66 2.49 -13.71 12.33
CA TRP A 66 1.52 -12.61 12.25
C TRP A 66 1.12 -12.11 13.63
N LYS A 67 0.68 -13.01 14.52
CA LYS A 67 0.25 -12.62 15.87
C LYS A 67 1.37 -11.92 16.64
N ARG A 68 2.57 -12.48 16.63
CA ARG A 68 3.75 -11.89 17.28
C ARG A 68 4.12 -10.53 16.69
N THR A 69 4.01 -10.36 15.37
CA THR A 69 4.26 -9.08 14.68
C THR A 69 3.22 -8.03 15.10
N ILE A 70 1.96 -8.40 15.19
CA ILE A 70 0.87 -7.52 15.66
C ILE A 70 1.06 -7.14 17.14
N ASP A 71 1.44 -8.09 18.00
CA ASP A 71 1.71 -7.82 19.41
C ASP A 71 2.90 -6.86 19.57
N HIS A 72 3.94 -7.01 18.73
CA HIS A 72 5.07 -6.08 18.70
C HIS A 72 4.63 -4.67 18.24
N ALA A 73 3.84 -4.56 17.17
CA ALA A 73 3.28 -3.29 16.72
C ALA A 73 2.52 -2.58 17.84
N LYS A 74 1.63 -3.31 18.54
CA LYS A 74 0.89 -2.76 19.68
C LYS A 74 1.81 -2.29 20.80
N LYS A 75 2.81 -3.10 21.16
CA LYS A 75 3.81 -2.77 22.20
C LYS A 75 4.59 -1.50 21.86
N ARG A 76 4.89 -1.26 20.56
CA ARG A 76 5.62 -0.09 20.05
C ARG A 76 4.73 1.13 19.80
N GLY A 77 3.45 1.09 20.21
CA GLY A 77 2.55 2.23 20.11
C GLY A 77 1.97 2.48 18.72
N PHE A 78 2.04 1.50 17.81
CA PHE A 78 1.32 1.57 16.55
C PHE A 78 -0.19 1.55 16.79
N ASN A 79 -0.93 2.25 15.93
CA ASN A 79 -2.39 2.38 16.03
C ASN A 79 -3.10 1.99 14.72
N MET A 80 -2.33 1.64 13.67
CA MET A 80 -2.87 1.25 12.37
C MET A 80 -2.04 0.12 11.74
N VAL A 81 -2.74 -0.83 11.13
CA VAL A 81 -2.14 -1.92 10.33
C VAL A 81 -2.72 -1.87 8.93
N VAL A 82 -1.88 -1.53 7.95
CA VAL A 82 -2.23 -1.62 6.53
C VAL A 82 -1.95 -3.03 6.06
N MET A 83 -3.00 -3.78 5.77
CA MET A 83 -2.98 -5.20 5.43
C MET A 83 -2.95 -5.37 3.91
N ASP A 84 -1.80 -5.74 3.36
CA ASP A 84 -1.65 -5.96 1.91
C ASP A 84 -2.15 -7.35 1.55
N LEU A 85 -3.36 -7.42 0.98
CA LEU A 85 -4.15 -8.65 0.91
C LEU A 85 -3.80 -9.49 -0.33
N GLY A 86 -3.89 -8.91 -1.52
CA GLY A 86 -3.70 -9.64 -2.76
C GLY A 86 -4.46 -10.98 -2.80
N GLU A 87 -3.78 -12.06 -3.12
CA GLU A 87 -4.30 -13.44 -3.17
C GLU A 87 -4.57 -14.05 -1.78
N PHE A 88 -4.22 -13.38 -0.71
CA PHE A 88 -4.39 -13.89 0.65
C PHE A 88 -5.86 -14.03 1.06
N LEU A 89 -6.74 -13.23 0.49
CA LEU A 89 -8.17 -13.24 0.76
C LEU A 89 -8.93 -14.00 -0.32
N ALA A 90 -9.77 -14.94 0.10
CA ALA A 90 -10.78 -15.54 -0.76
C ALA A 90 -11.97 -14.59 -0.89
N TYR A 91 -11.95 -13.77 -1.94
CA TYR A 91 -13.02 -12.80 -2.21
C TYR A 91 -14.32 -13.53 -2.53
N PRO A 92 -15.44 -13.23 -1.86
CA PRO A 92 -16.72 -13.89 -2.14
C PRO A 92 -17.18 -13.77 -3.59
N SER A 93 -16.94 -12.61 -4.21
CA SER A 93 -17.31 -12.34 -5.60
C SER A 93 -16.36 -12.96 -6.64
N HIS A 94 -15.11 -13.25 -6.25
CA HIS A 94 -14.04 -13.76 -7.12
C HIS A 94 -13.17 -14.81 -6.42
N PRO A 95 -13.75 -16.00 -6.08
CA PRO A 95 -13.01 -17.04 -5.38
C PRO A 95 -11.83 -17.61 -6.18
N GLU A 96 -11.83 -17.44 -7.50
CA GLU A 96 -10.74 -17.84 -8.40
C GLU A 96 -9.44 -17.07 -8.15
N LEU A 97 -9.47 -15.91 -7.50
CA LEU A 97 -8.27 -15.14 -7.15
C LEU A 97 -7.50 -15.79 -6.00
N ALA A 98 -8.17 -16.56 -5.17
CA ALA A 98 -7.56 -17.24 -4.02
C ALA A 98 -6.52 -18.28 -4.45
N VAL A 99 -5.61 -18.57 -3.51
CA VAL A 99 -4.65 -19.66 -3.60
C VAL A 99 -4.81 -20.59 -2.38
N LYS A 100 -4.12 -21.72 -2.37
CA LYS A 100 -4.20 -22.63 -1.23
C LYS A 100 -3.83 -21.91 0.08
N GLY A 101 -4.67 -22.02 1.08
CA GLY A 101 -4.52 -21.43 2.40
C GLY A 101 -5.01 -19.99 2.53
N SER A 102 -5.55 -19.36 1.46
CA SER A 102 -6.20 -18.05 1.55
C SER A 102 -7.29 -18.04 2.62
N TRP A 103 -7.38 -16.94 3.36
CA TRP A 103 -8.39 -16.80 4.40
C TRP A 103 -9.77 -16.54 3.80
N SER A 104 -10.79 -17.17 4.39
CA SER A 104 -12.18 -16.84 4.07
C SER A 104 -12.54 -15.41 4.52
N ALA A 105 -13.62 -14.88 3.95
CA ALA A 105 -14.16 -13.57 4.34
C ALA A 105 -14.51 -13.52 5.84
N ASP A 106 -15.09 -14.58 6.40
CA ASP A 106 -15.44 -14.64 7.82
C ASP A 106 -14.20 -14.63 8.71
N ARG A 107 -13.17 -15.42 8.37
CA ARG A 107 -11.91 -15.42 9.11
C ARG A 107 -11.24 -14.05 9.07
N MET A 108 -11.23 -13.38 7.92
CA MET A 108 -10.69 -12.04 7.79
C MET A 108 -11.48 -11.04 8.63
N ARG A 109 -12.80 -11.14 8.63
CA ARG A 109 -13.69 -10.29 9.46
C ARG A 109 -13.41 -10.47 10.95
N ASP A 110 -13.18 -11.69 11.41
CA ASP A 110 -12.81 -11.95 12.79
C ASP A 110 -11.46 -11.34 13.16
N GLU A 111 -10.48 -11.40 12.26
CA GLU A 111 -9.18 -10.76 12.46
C GLU A 111 -9.30 -9.23 12.49
N VAL A 112 -10.06 -8.63 11.59
CA VAL A 112 -10.37 -7.20 11.60
C VAL A 112 -10.94 -6.76 12.95
N ARG A 113 -11.89 -7.52 13.48
CA ARG A 113 -12.49 -7.26 14.80
C ARG A 113 -11.49 -7.45 15.94
N ARG A 114 -10.61 -8.46 15.85
CA ARG A 114 -9.53 -8.69 16.82
C ARG A 114 -8.57 -7.51 16.89
N LEU A 115 -8.10 -7.02 15.73
CA LEU A 115 -7.20 -5.87 15.65
C LEU A 115 -7.86 -4.61 16.26
N ARG A 116 -9.12 -4.36 15.94
CA ARG A 116 -9.88 -3.23 16.53
C ARG A 116 -9.99 -3.32 18.05
N LYS A 117 -10.26 -4.52 18.58
CA LYS A 117 -10.27 -4.74 20.06
C LYS A 117 -8.92 -4.46 20.70
N MET A 118 -7.82 -4.67 19.98
CA MET A 118 -6.47 -4.30 20.42
C MET A 118 -6.18 -2.79 20.29
N GLY A 119 -7.09 -2.00 19.74
CA GLY A 119 -6.88 -0.58 19.46
C GLY A 119 -5.99 -0.33 18.23
N LEU A 120 -5.93 -1.28 17.31
CA LEU A 120 -5.28 -1.16 16.02
C LEU A 120 -6.35 -0.97 14.94
N GLU A 121 -6.21 0.03 14.09
CA GLU A 121 -7.10 0.25 12.96
C GLU A 121 -6.63 -0.58 11.75
N PRO A 122 -7.38 -1.63 11.34
CA PRO A 122 -7.04 -2.40 10.16
C PRO A 122 -7.49 -1.68 8.89
N ILE A 123 -6.56 -1.48 7.96
CA ILE A 123 -6.80 -0.85 6.67
C ILE A 123 -6.48 -1.86 5.57
N PRO A 124 -7.43 -2.17 4.66
CA PRO A 124 -7.14 -3.05 3.54
C PRO A 124 -6.30 -2.32 2.50
N LYS A 125 -5.28 -3.03 1.98
CA LYS A 125 -4.53 -2.61 0.80
C LYS A 125 -4.73 -3.65 -0.31
N LEU A 126 -5.10 -3.15 -1.48
CA LEU A 126 -5.15 -3.88 -2.74
C LEU A 126 -4.29 -3.12 -3.74
N ASN A 127 -3.21 -3.73 -4.23
CA ASN A 127 -2.35 -3.01 -5.16
C ASN A 127 -2.89 -3.17 -6.59
N PHE A 128 -3.37 -2.07 -7.17
CA PHE A 128 -3.89 -1.97 -8.54
C PHE A 128 -2.91 -1.30 -9.51
N SER A 129 -1.65 -1.10 -9.10
CA SER A 129 -0.61 -0.75 -10.07
C SER A 129 -0.42 -1.90 -11.06
N ALA A 130 -0.28 -1.59 -12.35
CA ALA A 130 0.04 -2.59 -13.37
C ALA A 130 1.36 -3.33 -13.12
N SER A 131 2.23 -2.78 -12.27
CA SER A 131 3.47 -3.43 -11.82
C SER A 131 3.26 -4.40 -10.64
N HIS A 132 2.13 -4.34 -9.95
CA HIS A 132 1.86 -5.07 -8.72
C HIS A 132 0.49 -5.77 -8.71
N ASP A 133 -0.10 -6.03 -9.86
CA ASP A 133 -1.46 -6.55 -10.03
C ASP A 133 -1.54 -8.06 -10.34
N GLN A 134 -0.44 -8.80 -10.26
CA GLN A 134 -0.43 -10.22 -10.67
C GLN A 134 -1.24 -11.14 -9.72
N TRP A 135 -1.62 -10.65 -8.56
CA TRP A 135 -2.60 -11.29 -7.69
C TRP A 135 -4.01 -11.34 -8.31
N LEU A 136 -4.31 -10.44 -9.26
CA LEU A 136 -5.55 -10.46 -10.07
C LEU A 136 -5.53 -11.54 -11.15
N LYS A 137 -4.46 -12.33 -11.28
CA LYS A 137 -4.30 -13.40 -12.27
C LYS A 137 -4.49 -12.89 -13.70
N GLU A 138 -5.36 -13.52 -14.48
CA GLU A 138 -5.63 -13.13 -15.88
C GLU A 138 -6.18 -11.70 -16.00
N TYR A 139 -6.91 -11.21 -14.98
CA TYR A 139 -7.49 -9.87 -15.01
C TYR A 139 -6.43 -8.77 -15.00
N GLY A 140 -5.26 -8.99 -14.39
CA GLY A 140 -4.12 -8.07 -14.47
C GLY A 140 -3.59 -7.87 -15.90
N ARG A 141 -3.82 -8.84 -16.79
CA ARG A 141 -3.51 -8.72 -18.22
C ARG A 141 -4.61 -8.02 -19.04
N MET A 142 -5.76 -7.79 -18.44
CA MET A 142 -6.91 -7.10 -19.05
C MET A 142 -7.04 -5.64 -18.58
N LEU A 143 -5.93 -5.04 -18.20
CA LEU A 143 -5.85 -3.69 -17.61
C LEU A 143 -6.72 -2.69 -18.40
N SER A 144 -7.48 -1.87 -17.68
CA SER A 144 -8.35 -0.81 -18.23
C SER A 144 -9.49 -1.30 -19.15
N THR A 145 -9.84 -2.59 -19.09
CA THR A 145 -10.97 -3.16 -19.85
C THR A 145 -12.21 -3.34 -18.98
N ARG A 146 -13.36 -3.61 -19.58
CA ARG A 146 -14.61 -3.88 -18.84
C ARG A 146 -14.50 -5.04 -17.85
N PRO A 147 -13.91 -6.21 -18.18
CA PRO A 147 -13.68 -7.29 -17.22
C PRO A 147 -12.79 -6.87 -16.07
N TYR A 148 -11.71 -6.12 -16.33
CA TYR A 148 -10.83 -5.59 -15.29
C TYR A 148 -11.58 -4.69 -14.32
N TYR A 149 -12.32 -3.70 -14.81
CA TYR A 149 -13.10 -2.82 -13.94
C TYR A 149 -14.17 -3.55 -13.16
N LYS A 150 -14.78 -4.59 -13.75
CA LYS A 150 -15.78 -5.39 -13.03
C LYS A 150 -15.14 -6.10 -11.83
N VAL A 151 -14.07 -6.85 -12.03
CA VAL A 151 -13.41 -7.56 -10.93
C VAL A 151 -12.88 -6.59 -9.88
N CYS A 152 -12.29 -5.46 -10.29
CA CYS A 152 -11.80 -4.45 -9.35
C CYS A 152 -12.94 -3.83 -8.51
N ALA A 153 -14.10 -3.55 -9.10
CA ALA A 153 -15.25 -3.04 -8.36
C ALA A 153 -15.79 -4.06 -7.37
N ASP A 154 -15.88 -5.33 -7.78
CA ASP A 154 -16.39 -6.41 -6.95
C ASP A 154 -15.47 -6.67 -5.74
N VAL A 155 -14.15 -6.75 -5.94
CA VAL A 155 -13.20 -6.95 -4.82
C VAL A 155 -13.12 -5.74 -3.89
N LEU A 156 -13.26 -4.51 -4.40
CA LEU A 156 -13.36 -3.32 -3.55
C LEU A 156 -14.60 -3.36 -2.66
N LYS A 157 -15.73 -3.80 -3.21
CA LYS A 157 -16.96 -4.01 -2.44
C LYS A 157 -16.78 -5.07 -1.37
N ASP A 158 -16.22 -6.24 -1.74
CA ASP A 158 -15.95 -7.33 -0.79
C ASP A 158 -15.10 -6.86 0.38
N VAL A 159 -13.96 -6.18 0.13
CA VAL A 159 -13.11 -5.71 1.22
C VAL A 159 -13.78 -4.61 2.05
N SER A 160 -14.57 -3.73 1.45
CA SER A 160 -15.33 -2.72 2.19
C SER A 160 -16.31 -3.37 3.17
N GLU A 161 -16.99 -4.44 2.76
CA GLU A 161 -17.92 -5.19 3.61
C GLU A 161 -17.20 -6.01 4.68
N ILE A 162 -16.12 -6.72 4.32
CA ILE A 162 -15.31 -7.54 5.23
C ILE A 162 -14.64 -6.68 6.31
N PHE A 163 -14.11 -5.51 5.92
CA PHE A 163 -13.50 -4.55 6.83
C PHE A 163 -14.52 -3.60 7.49
N GLU A 164 -15.82 -3.87 7.33
CA GLU A 164 -16.91 -3.12 7.97
C GLU A 164 -16.80 -1.61 7.73
N ARG A 165 -16.64 -1.22 6.46
CA ARG A 165 -16.42 0.15 5.97
C ARG A 165 -15.21 0.81 6.61
N PRO A 166 -13.99 0.44 6.20
CA PRO A 166 -12.77 1.02 6.72
C PRO A 166 -12.69 2.50 6.37
N ARG A 167 -12.03 3.30 7.21
CA ARG A 167 -11.81 4.73 6.96
C ARG A 167 -11.04 4.97 5.66
N PHE A 168 -10.06 4.10 5.36
CA PHE A 168 -9.25 4.15 4.16
C PHE A 168 -9.27 2.82 3.42
N ILE A 169 -9.10 2.87 2.09
CA ILE A 169 -8.68 1.73 1.27
C ILE A 169 -7.42 2.16 0.52
N HIS A 170 -6.32 1.44 0.73
CA HIS A 170 -5.06 1.72 0.05
C HIS A 170 -5.02 1.00 -1.31
N LEU A 171 -4.88 1.77 -2.38
CA LEU A 171 -4.98 1.28 -3.76
C LEU A 171 -3.63 0.91 -4.40
N GLY A 172 -2.50 1.16 -3.71
CA GLY A 172 -1.17 1.02 -4.28
C GLY A 172 -0.86 2.15 -5.25
N PHE A 173 -0.92 1.87 -6.56
CA PHE A 173 -0.63 2.80 -7.66
C PHE A 173 0.84 3.22 -7.76
N ASP A 174 1.75 2.43 -7.21
CA ASP A 174 3.19 2.66 -7.20
C ASP A 174 3.92 1.94 -8.34
N GLU A 175 5.09 2.48 -8.70
CA GLU A 175 6.03 1.89 -9.66
C GLU A 175 5.44 1.54 -11.03
N GLU A 176 4.48 2.27 -11.51
CA GLU A 176 3.79 2.00 -12.78
C GLU A 176 4.64 2.37 -13.99
N LYS A 177 5.65 1.56 -14.25
CA LYS A 177 6.63 1.75 -15.32
C LYS A 177 7.14 0.42 -15.87
N ILE A 178 7.67 0.45 -17.09
CA ILE A 178 8.19 -0.73 -17.80
C ILE A 178 9.29 -1.44 -17.00
N GLU A 179 10.18 -0.68 -16.38
CA GLU A 179 11.32 -1.20 -15.62
C GLU A 179 10.91 -2.12 -14.48
N SER A 180 9.80 -1.80 -13.82
CA SER A 180 9.27 -2.61 -12.71
C SER A 180 8.68 -3.95 -13.20
N GLN A 181 8.36 -4.06 -14.49
CA GLN A 181 7.82 -5.27 -15.10
C GLN A 181 8.85 -6.11 -15.88
N ARG A 182 10.15 -5.79 -15.80
CA ARG A 182 11.22 -6.50 -16.57
C ARG A 182 11.25 -8.01 -16.37
N LYS A 183 10.81 -8.49 -15.21
CA LYS A 183 10.80 -9.93 -14.90
C LYS A 183 9.53 -10.64 -15.38
N ARG A 184 8.57 -9.91 -15.94
CA ARG A 184 7.33 -10.46 -16.48
C ARG A 184 7.50 -10.89 -17.94
N LEU A 185 6.64 -11.78 -18.41
CA LEU A 185 6.56 -12.18 -19.81
C LEU A 185 5.76 -11.16 -20.64
N ALA A 186 4.77 -10.54 -20.03
CA ALA A 186 3.97 -9.51 -20.64
C ALA A 186 4.11 -8.20 -19.84
N VAL A 187 4.39 -7.11 -20.54
CA VAL A 187 4.40 -5.76 -19.99
C VAL A 187 3.06 -5.10 -20.31
N CYS A 188 2.36 -4.67 -19.29
CA CYS A 188 1.09 -3.99 -19.43
C CYS A 188 1.13 -2.75 -18.55
N VAL A 189 1.26 -1.57 -19.17
CA VAL A 189 1.30 -0.29 -18.45
C VAL A 189 0.23 0.64 -19.02
N ARG A 190 -0.32 1.46 -18.13
CA ARG A 190 -1.19 2.58 -18.51
C ARG A 190 -0.43 3.87 -18.22
N GLN A 191 -0.56 4.85 -19.07
CA GLN A 191 0.14 6.11 -18.96
C GLN A 191 -0.76 7.28 -19.38
N ASN A 192 -0.35 8.49 -19.01
CA ASN A 192 -1.01 9.74 -19.39
C ASN A 192 -2.51 9.75 -19.01
N GLU A 193 -3.39 10.10 -19.92
CA GLU A 193 -4.82 10.22 -19.65
C GLU A 193 -5.49 8.89 -19.24
N LEU A 194 -4.98 7.75 -19.70
CA LEU A 194 -5.50 6.45 -19.27
C LEU A 194 -5.17 6.17 -17.80
N TRP A 195 -3.98 6.53 -17.33
CA TRP A 195 -3.62 6.42 -15.92
C TRP A 195 -4.53 7.29 -15.05
N TRP A 196 -4.77 8.54 -15.46
CA TRP A 196 -5.68 9.45 -14.77
C TRP A 196 -7.12 8.95 -14.77
N HIS A 197 -7.59 8.44 -15.92
CA HIS A 197 -8.92 7.86 -16.03
C HIS A 197 -9.11 6.75 -14.98
N ASP A 198 -8.16 5.83 -14.88
CA ASP A 198 -8.23 4.70 -13.98
C ASP A 198 -8.10 5.12 -12.52
N LEU A 199 -7.12 5.95 -12.17
CA LEU A 199 -7.02 6.47 -10.81
C LEU A 199 -8.33 7.11 -10.36
N LEU A 200 -8.89 8.00 -11.16
CA LEU A 200 -10.14 8.68 -10.83
C LEU A 200 -11.34 7.73 -10.76
N TRP A 201 -11.32 6.65 -11.55
CA TRP A 201 -12.33 5.61 -11.47
C TRP A 201 -12.25 4.86 -10.12
N PHE A 202 -11.04 4.46 -9.70
CA PHE A 202 -10.82 3.80 -8.41
C PHE A 202 -11.17 4.72 -7.23
N VAL A 203 -10.71 5.96 -7.25
CA VAL A 203 -11.03 6.96 -6.20
C VAL A 203 -12.54 7.10 -6.02
N ARG A 204 -13.27 7.32 -7.11
CA ARG A 204 -14.74 7.39 -7.06
C ARG A 204 -15.39 6.12 -6.57
N GLY A 205 -14.83 4.94 -6.91
CA GLY A 205 -15.29 3.64 -6.43
C GLY A 205 -15.18 3.53 -4.91
N VAL A 206 -14.02 3.86 -4.37
CA VAL A 206 -13.75 3.86 -2.92
C VAL A 206 -14.62 4.85 -2.17
N GLU A 207 -14.76 6.07 -2.69
CA GLU A 207 -15.60 7.11 -2.07
C GLU A 207 -17.09 6.73 -2.03
N LYS A 208 -17.60 6.06 -3.07
CA LYS A 208 -18.97 5.51 -3.08
C LYS A 208 -19.20 4.43 -2.02
N LEU A 209 -18.15 3.72 -1.62
CA LEU A 209 -18.21 2.74 -0.52
C LEU A 209 -18.11 3.38 0.87
N GLY A 210 -17.96 4.72 0.94
CA GLY A 210 -17.87 5.47 2.18
C GLY A 210 -16.46 5.48 2.80
N SER A 211 -15.45 5.09 2.04
CA SER A 211 -14.04 5.12 2.44
C SER A 211 -13.29 6.24 1.72
N ARG A 212 -12.12 6.61 2.24
CA ARG A 212 -11.19 7.53 1.57
C ARG A 212 -10.11 6.74 0.85
N ALA A 213 -9.82 7.08 -0.41
CA ALA A 213 -8.74 6.46 -1.17
C ALA A 213 -7.36 6.88 -0.64
N TRP A 214 -6.43 5.95 -0.61
CA TRP A 214 -5.04 6.14 -0.23
C TRP A 214 -4.13 5.52 -1.29
N ILE A 215 -3.08 6.24 -1.72
CA ILE A 215 -2.15 5.79 -2.76
C ILE A 215 -0.70 6.07 -2.39
N PHE A 216 0.22 5.36 -3.03
CA PHE A 216 1.61 5.81 -3.16
C PHE A 216 1.70 6.91 -4.22
N SER A 217 2.54 7.91 -3.98
CA SER A 217 2.54 9.18 -4.74
C SER A 217 3.64 9.27 -5.79
N ASP A 218 4.41 8.22 -6.01
CA ASP A 218 5.63 8.22 -6.83
C ASP A 218 5.39 8.53 -8.32
N TYR A 219 4.15 8.41 -8.83
CA TYR A 219 3.79 8.91 -10.15
C TYR A 219 4.08 10.43 -10.26
N GLY A 220 3.91 11.17 -9.17
CA GLY A 220 4.22 12.61 -9.10
C GLY A 220 5.71 12.96 -9.24
N TRP A 221 6.64 12.00 -9.12
CA TRP A 221 8.07 12.30 -9.29
C TRP A 221 8.43 12.75 -10.69
N HIS A 222 7.71 12.26 -11.70
CA HIS A 222 7.99 12.52 -13.11
C HIS A 222 6.80 13.10 -13.87
N HIS A 223 5.70 13.37 -13.16
CA HIS A 223 4.44 13.90 -13.69
C HIS A 223 4.04 15.18 -12.93
N PRO A 224 4.56 16.35 -13.32
CA PRO A 224 4.32 17.62 -12.59
C PRO A 224 2.84 18.00 -12.51
N GLU A 225 2.01 17.51 -13.44
CA GLU A 225 0.56 17.68 -13.40
C GLU A 225 -0.13 16.93 -12.24
N PHE A 226 0.59 16.04 -11.54
CA PHE A 226 0.04 15.20 -10.46
C PHE A 226 -0.63 16.04 -9.37
N VAL A 227 0.04 17.08 -8.88
CA VAL A 227 -0.49 17.93 -7.81
C VAL A 227 -1.71 18.75 -8.23
N ALA A 228 -1.91 18.97 -9.53
CA ALA A 228 -3.06 19.68 -10.08
C ALA A 228 -4.24 18.75 -10.39
N LYS A 229 -3.97 17.55 -10.92
CA LYS A 229 -5.01 16.62 -11.39
C LYS A 229 -5.51 15.65 -10.30
N CYS A 230 -4.67 15.27 -9.32
CA CYS A 230 -5.07 14.34 -8.27
C CYS A 230 -6.11 15.00 -7.33
N PRO A 231 -7.22 14.32 -7.00
CA PRO A 231 -8.21 14.85 -6.05
C PRO A 231 -7.62 15.05 -4.66
N LYS A 232 -7.95 16.17 -4.00
CA LYS A 232 -7.46 16.48 -2.65
C LYS A 232 -8.03 15.54 -1.57
N SER A 233 -9.09 14.81 -1.89
CA SER A 233 -9.61 13.74 -1.04
C SER A 233 -8.68 12.56 -0.90
N VAL A 234 -7.75 12.34 -1.84
CA VAL A 234 -6.84 11.20 -1.84
C VAL A 234 -5.72 11.40 -0.83
N LEU A 235 -5.57 10.45 0.11
CA LEU A 235 -4.45 10.42 1.07
C LEU A 235 -3.18 9.98 0.35
N GLN A 236 -2.06 10.67 0.59
CA GLN A 236 -0.81 10.48 -0.13
C GLN A 236 0.26 9.81 0.72
N SER A 237 0.93 8.79 0.19
CA SER A 237 2.15 8.21 0.75
C SER A 237 3.30 8.38 -0.23
N ASN A 238 4.04 9.46 -0.11
CA ASN A 238 5.32 9.57 -0.79
C ASN A 238 6.38 8.78 -0.02
N TRP A 239 7.42 8.30 -0.72
CA TRP A 239 8.46 7.46 -0.14
C TRP A 239 9.85 7.78 -0.69
N TYR A 240 10.87 7.57 0.15
CA TYR A 240 12.29 7.64 -0.21
C TYR A 240 13.07 6.75 0.75
N TYR A 241 13.97 5.91 0.24
CA TYR A 241 14.65 4.86 1.01
C TYR A 241 16.17 5.05 1.03
N ASN A 242 16.64 6.30 1.14
CA ASN A 242 18.07 6.66 1.21
C ASN A 242 18.91 6.18 0.01
N GLU A 243 18.33 6.17 -1.18
CA GLU A 243 18.96 5.59 -2.38
C GLU A 243 20.09 6.45 -2.98
N ASP A 244 20.29 7.70 -2.52
CA ASP A 244 21.36 8.60 -2.93
C ASP A 244 22.38 8.76 -1.81
N ALA A 245 23.68 8.68 -2.15
CA ALA A 245 24.77 8.84 -1.20
C ALA A 245 24.83 10.25 -0.55
N GLN A 246 24.15 11.25 -1.15
CA GLN A 246 24.05 12.62 -0.62
C GLN A 246 22.91 12.76 0.40
N GLY A 247 22.20 11.67 0.68
CA GLY A 247 21.12 11.65 1.66
C GLY A 247 20.01 12.63 1.34
N TYR A 248 19.76 13.62 2.22
CA TYR A 248 18.67 14.60 2.11
C TYR A 248 19.14 16.00 1.70
N ASP A 249 20.41 16.16 1.31
CA ASP A 249 20.93 17.42 0.74
C ASP A 249 20.49 17.55 -0.74
N ILE A 250 19.26 18.00 -0.96
CA ILE A 250 18.63 18.05 -2.28
C ILE A 250 19.49 18.75 -3.33
N PRO A 251 20.16 19.89 -3.06
CA PRO A 251 21.06 20.55 -4.02
C PRO A 251 22.18 19.64 -4.54
N LYS A 252 22.74 18.79 -3.68
CA LYS A 252 23.86 17.88 -4.00
C LYS A 252 23.42 16.55 -4.58
N MET A 253 22.16 16.16 -4.42
CA MET A 253 21.64 14.91 -4.94
C MET A 253 21.71 14.84 -6.46
N LYS A 254 21.81 13.61 -6.98
CA LYS A 254 21.61 13.35 -8.41
C LYS A 254 20.20 13.76 -8.84
N ASP A 255 20.06 14.35 -10.01
CA ASP A 255 18.80 14.94 -10.50
C ASP A 255 17.63 13.94 -10.47
N TRP A 256 17.89 12.67 -10.71
CA TRP A 256 16.88 11.60 -10.65
C TRP A 256 16.21 11.43 -9.28
N TYR A 257 16.91 11.74 -8.17
CA TYR A 257 16.37 11.56 -6.82
C TYR A 257 15.72 12.84 -6.27
N LYS A 258 16.08 14.00 -6.77
CA LYS A 258 15.54 15.29 -6.31
C LYS A 258 14.03 15.37 -6.30
N PRO A 259 13.29 14.87 -7.34
CA PRO A 259 11.84 14.88 -7.35
C PRO A 259 11.22 14.07 -6.21
N LYS A 260 11.85 12.98 -5.78
CA LYS A 260 11.36 12.12 -4.69
C LYS A 260 11.24 12.90 -3.37
N LEU A 261 12.26 13.68 -3.01
CA LEU A 261 12.25 14.48 -1.78
C LEU A 261 11.44 15.78 -1.93
N ARG A 262 11.45 16.41 -3.09
CA ARG A 262 10.67 17.64 -3.34
C ARG A 262 9.18 17.39 -3.26
N LEU A 263 8.71 16.21 -3.66
CA LEU A 263 7.29 15.91 -3.71
C LEU A 263 6.61 16.03 -2.34
N PHE A 264 7.30 15.78 -1.22
CA PHE A 264 6.73 16.00 0.11
C PHE A 264 6.25 17.45 0.31
N ALA A 265 7.09 18.42 -0.03
CA ALA A 265 6.75 19.85 0.06
C ALA A 265 5.75 20.27 -1.02
N ASP A 266 5.81 19.69 -2.23
CA ASP A 266 4.90 20.05 -3.32
C ASP A 266 3.46 19.55 -3.03
N LEU A 267 3.32 18.38 -2.42
CA LEU A 267 2.03 17.86 -1.94
C LEU A 267 1.46 18.74 -0.81
N ASP A 268 2.30 19.18 0.13
CA ASP A 268 1.90 20.10 1.21
C ASP A 268 1.35 21.42 0.66
N LYS A 269 2.14 22.09 -0.19
CA LYS A 269 1.74 23.33 -0.86
C LYS A 269 0.44 23.20 -1.66
N ALA A 270 0.22 22.03 -2.24
CA ALA A 270 -0.98 21.73 -2.97
C ALA A 270 -2.17 21.33 -2.08
N GLY A 271 -2.00 21.23 -0.76
CA GLY A 271 -3.04 20.97 0.24
C GLY A 271 -3.44 19.50 0.39
N PHE A 272 -2.53 18.56 0.12
CA PHE A 272 -2.76 17.13 0.34
C PHE A 272 -2.42 16.70 1.75
N ASP A 273 -3.27 15.88 2.34
CA ASP A 273 -2.92 15.12 3.54
C ASP A 273 -1.93 14.01 3.19
N GLN A 274 -0.91 13.82 4.05
CA GLN A 274 0.20 12.91 3.80
C GLN A 274 0.45 11.96 4.97
N VAL A 275 0.76 10.71 4.64
CA VAL A 275 1.31 9.68 5.51
C VAL A 275 2.57 9.14 4.84
N PRO A 276 3.72 9.80 4.98
CA PRO A 276 4.99 9.36 4.41
C PRO A 276 5.33 7.92 4.80
N CYS A 277 5.99 7.20 3.86
CA CYS A 277 6.32 5.79 4.02
C CYS A 277 7.84 5.54 4.01
N PRO A 278 8.51 5.51 5.19
CA PRO A 278 9.88 5.01 5.30
C PRO A 278 9.95 3.49 5.18
N SER A 279 11.17 2.98 4.96
CA SER A 279 11.45 1.54 4.92
C SER A 279 12.84 1.22 5.47
N ASN A 280 12.97 0.11 6.18
CA ASN A 280 14.27 -0.47 6.50
C ASN A 280 14.81 -1.41 5.40
N TRP A 281 14.13 -1.48 4.26
CA TRP A 281 14.54 -2.30 3.13
C TRP A 281 15.84 -1.79 2.52
N LEU A 282 16.81 -2.72 2.39
CA LEU A 282 18.10 -2.44 1.76
C LEU A 282 18.01 -2.72 0.26
N SER A 283 17.85 -1.65 -0.52
CA SER A 283 17.77 -1.75 -1.98
C SER A 283 19.06 -2.28 -2.61
N PRO A 284 19.02 -2.85 -3.83
CA PRO A 284 20.23 -3.21 -4.57
C PRO A 284 21.20 -2.04 -4.71
N LYS A 285 20.71 -0.83 -4.95
CA LYS A 285 21.54 0.39 -5.07
C LYS A 285 22.26 0.75 -3.77
N LEU A 286 21.59 0.59 -2.63
CA LEU A 286 22.23 0.79 -1.33
C LEU A 286 23.33 -0.25 -1.08
N LYS A 287 23.08 -1.52 -1.47
CA LYS A 287 24.12 -2.57 -1.40
C LYS A 287 25.31 -2.25 -2.30
N GLU A 288 25.07 -1.82 -3.52
CA GLU A 288 26.11 -1.40 -4.46
C GLU A 288 26.93 -0.20 -3.94
N SER A 289 26.33 0.68 -3.12
CA SER A 289 27.04 1.77 -2.44
C SER A 289 27.84 1.32 -1.19
N GLY A 290 27.84 0.03 -0.87
CA GLY A 290 28.54 -0.56 0.27
C GLY A 290 27.77 -0.56 1.58
N ARG A 291 26.49 -0.18 1.60
CA ARG A 291 25.65 -0.25 2.80
C ARG A 291 25.27 -1.70 3.12
N THR A 292 25.27 -2.03 4.39
CA THR A 292 24.86 -3.35 4.92
C THR A 292 23.45 -3.33 5.51
N ASP A 293 22.90 -2.14 5.81
CA ASP A 293 21.57 -1.94 6.37
C ASP A 293 20.98 -0.59 5.93
N ASN A 294 19.74 -0.34 6.29
CA ASN A 294 19.03 0.93 6.07
C ASN A 294 18.34 1.39 7.37
N ASN A 295 19.06 1.31 8.48
CA ASN A 295 18.53 1.55 9.83
C ASN A 295 18.23 3.02 10.13
N ASP A 296 18.80 3.95 9.39
CA ASP A 296 18.63 5.39 9.53
C ASP A 296 17.43 5.96 8.73
N CYS A 297 16.89 5.19 7.80
CA CYS A 297 15.87 5.68 6.86
C CYS A 297 14.64 6.27 7.56
N ALA A 298 14.10 5.59 8.56
CA ALA A 298 12.93 6.09 9.27
C ALA A 298 13.19 7.43 9.97
N GLY A 299 14.36 7.56 10.62
CA GLY A 299 14.80 8.80 11.28
C GLY A 299 14.92 9.97 10.31
N GLU A 300 15.60 9.75 9.19
CA GLU A 300 15.80 10.77 8.16
C GLU A 300 14.48 11.18 7.48
N VAL A 301 13.59 10.24 7.15
CA VAL A 301 12.27 10.54 6.56
C VAL A 301 11.43 11.35 7.54
N VAL A 302 11.34 10.94 8.82
CA VAL A 302 10.57 11.66 9.84
C VAL A 302 11.07 13.09 10.00
N LYS A 303 12.39 13.27 10.13
CA LYS A 303 13.02 14.59 10.23
C LYS A 303 12.74 15.46 9.01
N HIS A 304 12.94 14.92 7.80
CA HIS A 304 12.70 15.65 6.55
C HIS A 304 11.22 16.05 6.41
N CYS A 305 10.30 15.13 6.68
CA CYS A 305 8.87 15.39 6.54
C CYS A 305 8.37 16.41 7.55
N ARG A 306 8.80 16.34 8.82
CA ARG A 306 8.46 17.35 9.83
C ARG A 306 8.97 18.75 9.50
N ALA A 307 10.09 18.85 8.76
CA ALA A 307 10.64 20.14 8.31
C ALA A 307 9.95 20.68 7.03
N ASN A 308 9.29 19.83 6.23
CA ASN A 308 8.81 20.21 4.89
C ASN A 308 7.30 20.01 4.69
N ILE A 309 6.58 19.44 5.65
CA ILE A 309 5.13 19.26 5.61
C ILE A 309 4.53 19.97 6.82
N SER A 310 3.51 20.78 6.59
CA SER A 310 2.79 21.46 7.67
C SER A 310 2.12 20.47 8.62
N ALA A 311 2.03 20.81 9.89
CA ALA A 311 1.39 19.97 10.91
C ALA A 311 -0.08 19.65 10.58
N GLU A 312 -0.76 20.54 9.85
CA GLU A 312 -2.12 20.31 9.37
C GLU A 312 -2.19 19.18 8.35
N ARG A 313 -1.16 19.02 7.49
CA ARG A 313 -1.16 18.05 6.38
C ARG A 313 -0.43 16.75 6.71
N LEU A 314 0.50 16.77 7.62
CA LEU A 314 1.19 15.56 8.09
C LEU A 314 0.29 14.77 9.05
N LYS A 315 -0.29 13.67 8.56
CA LYS A 315 -1.21 12.84 9.35
C LYS A 315 -0.51 11.73 10.15
N GLY A 316 0.79 11.60 10.03
CA GLY A 316 1.62 10.58 10.65
C GLY A 316 2.51 9.87 9.65
N PHE A 317 2.92 8.63 9.96
CA PHE A 317 3.85 7.84 9.16
C PHE A 317 3.40 6.39 9.07
N MET A 318 3.83 5.70 7.99
CA MET A 318 3.57 4.28 7.78
C MET A 318 4.86 3.55 7.43
N MET A 319 5.33 2.65 8.30
CA MET A 319 6.50 1.80 8.03
C MET A 319 6.15 0.67 7.08
N ALA A 320 7.01 0.40 6.08
CA ALA A 320 6.88 -0.76 5.20
C ALA A 320 8.23 -1.47 5.07
N SER A 321 8.33 -2.70 5.60
CA SER A 321 9.57 -3.48 5.55
C SER A 321 9.75 -4.28 4.26
N TRP A 322 8.74 -4.36 3.41
CA TRP A 322 8.74 -5.07 2.11
C TRP A 322 9.15 -6.56 2.23
N THR A 323 8.69 -7.23 3.27
CA THR A 323 8.90 -8.65 3.51
C THR A 323 7.59 -9.36 3.85
N ASP A 324 7.58 -10.69 3.78
CA ASP A 324 6.43 -11.51 4.12
C ASP A 324 6.18 -11.62 5.65
N CYS A 325 5.17 -12.40 6.04
CA CYS A 325 4.85 -12.74 7.43
C CYS A 325 4.95 -14.26 7.65
N LYS A 326 6.05 -14.92 7.19
CA LYS A 326 6.16 -16.39 7.27
C LYS A 326 7.23 -16.90 8.22
N GLY A 327 8.41 -16.34 8.21
CA GLY A 327 9.56 -16.88 8.94
C GLY A 327 10.12 -15.96 10.01
N GLU A 328 10.99 -16.49 10.87
CA GLU A 328 11.66 -15.71 11.94
C GLU A 328 12.48 -14.53 11.40
N GLY A 329 13.09 -14.68 10.22
CA GLY A 329 13.80 -13.58 9.56
C GLY A 329 12.88 -12.44 9.20
N ALA A 330 11.71 -12.74 8.62
CA ALA A 330 10.68 -11.75 8.30
C ALA A 330 10.10 -11.09 9.56
N PHE A 331 9.85 -11.87 10.62
CA PHE A 331 9.43 -11.36 11.93
C PHE A 331 10.43 -10.32 12.46
N LYS A 332 11.71 -10.70 12.57
CA LYS A 332 12.76 -9.79 13.06
C LYS A 332 12.88 -8.55 12.21
N PHE A 333 12.76 -8.67 10.89
CA PHE A 333 12.89 -7.57 9.97
C PHE A 333 11.70 -6.58 10.06
N ASN A 334 10.46 -7.10 10.17
CA ASN A 334 9.28 -6.27 10.42
C ASN A 334 9.37 -5.57 11.78
N CYS A 335 9.79 -6.27 12.84
CA CYS A 335 9.96 -5.67 14.16
C CYS A 335 11.02 -4.57 14.15
N ALA A 336 12.18 -4.79 13.53
CA ALA A 336 13.24 -3.80 13.43
C ALA A 336 12.76 -2.52 12.71
N GLY A 337 11.98 -2.66 11.61
CA GLY A 337 11.39 -1.52 10.93
C GLY A 337 10.44 -0.73 11.84
N MET A 338 9.57 -1.44 12.55
CA MET A 338 8.64 -0.80 13.50
C MET A 338 9.40 -0.08 14.63
N ASP A 339 10.46 -0.69 15.17
CA ASP A 339 11.29 -0.07 16.21
C ASP A 339 11.91 1.24 15.72
N GLN A 340 12.49 1.23 14.51
CA GLN A 340 13.09 2.43 13.90
C GLN A 340 12.07 3.57 13.75
N LEU A 341 10.85 3.29 13.25
CA LEU A 341 9.83 4.32 13.09
C LEU A 341 9.34 4.83 14.43
N ALA A 342 9.08 3.95 15.41
CA ALA A 342 8.64 4.36 16.74
C ALA A 342 9.67 5.27 17.41
N ASP A 343 10.97 4.88 17.39
CA ASP A 343 12.06 5.67 17.96
C ASP A 343 12.21 7.04 17.25
N ALA A 344 12.08 7.06 15.92
CA ALA A 344 12.14 8.30 15.14
C ALA A 344 10.98 9.25 15.45
N MET A 345 9.78 8.72 15.65
CA MET A 345 8.61 9.53 15.99
C MET A 345 8.68 10.07 17.43
N GLU A 346 9.23 9.30 18.37
CA GLU A 346 9.40 9.68 19.78
C GLU A 346 10.57 10.65 19.98
N GLY A 347 11.70 10.46 19.27
CA GLY A 347 12.90 11.30 19.38
C GLY A 347 12.69 12.75 18.96
N GLY A 348 11.74 13.03 18.06
CA GLY A 348 11.36 14.38 17.67
C GLY A 348 10.43 15.12 18.64
N ALA A 349 9.93 14.44 19.69
CA ALA A 349 9.10 15.05 20.73
C ALA A 349 9.93 15.61 21.91
N ARG A 350 11.25 15.37 21.92
CA ARG A 350 12.16 15.76 23.03
C ARG A 350 13.14 16.89 22.70
N SER A 351 13.00 17.56 21.54
CA SER A 351 13.85 18.71 21.16
C SER A 351 13.08 20.01 21.13
#